data_c227c53a5d27047007cd16e9eb1ee3db
#
_entry.id   c227c53a5d27047007cd16e9eb1ee3db
#
_cell.length_a   1.000
_cell.length_b   1.000
_cell.length_c   1.000
_cell.angle_alpha   90.00
_cell.angle_beta   90.00
_cell.angle_gamma   90.00
#
_symmetry.space_group_name_H-M   'P 1'
#
loop_
_entity.id
_entity.type
_entity.pdbx_description
1 polymer ?
#
loop_
_entity_poly.entity_id
_entity_poly.type
_entity_poly.pdbx_seq_one_letter_code
_entity_poly.pdbx_strand_id
1 'polypeptide(L)'
;MSRILKLGMVQQSCGKDIAANIAKLEANIRDCAAKGAQLVVLQELHNSVYFCQTEEAALCDLAEPIPGPSTEKFGALAKELGIVLVLSLFERRAPGIYHNTAVVMEKDGTIAGKYRKMHIPDDPCFYEKFYFTPGDLGFVPVHTSVGNLGVLVCWDQWYPEAARLMALNGADLLIYPTAIGGVGTDCKDEQEMQRQAWQLVQRGHAVANGLPVITVNRVGHEDDPSGNTIGLDFWGYSFATGAQGEILAQFDTEHEENKVIDIDMDRTEYVRRSWPFLRDRRIDAYDPILKRFGK
;
A
#
# COMPACT_ATOMS: atom_id res chain seq x y z
N MET A 1 -20.12 -0.43 -22.69
CA MET A 1 -20.20 0.15 -21.33
C MET A 1 -18.81 0.07 -20.75
N SER A 2 -18.35 1.14 -20.10
CA SER A 2 -17.03 1.14 -19.46
C SER A 2 -17.00 0.11 -18.31
N ARG A 3 -15.85 -0.54 -18.13
CA ARG A 3 -15.60 -1.46 -17.01
C ARG A 3 -15.29 -0.65 -15.75
N ILE A 4 -16.30 -0.47 -14.90
CA ILE A 4 -16.18 0.27 -13.64
C ILE A 4 -15.82 -0.69 -12.52
N LEU A 5 -14.74 -0.39 -11.80
CA LEU A 5 -14.32 -1.08 -10.57
C LEU A 5 -14.76 -0.23 -9.36
N LYS A 6 -15.55 -0.83 -8.45
CA LYS A 6 -15.87 -0.22 -7.15
C LYS A 6 -14.77 -0.55 -6.15
N LEU A 7 -13.98 0.46 -5.78
CA LEU A 7 -12.86 0.37 -4.86
C LEU A 7 -13.25 0.87 -3.48
N GLY A 8 -13.06 0.03 -2.45
CA GLY A 8 -13.11 0.39 -1.04
C GLY A 8 -11.71 0.73 -0.52
N MET A 9 -11.60 1.80 0.24
CA MET A 9 -10.37 2.24 0.90
C MET A 9 -10.66 2.42 2.38
N VAL A 10 -9.82 1.83 3.25
CA VAL A 10 -9.99 1.87 4.71
C VAL A 10 -8.81 2.64 5.33
N GLN A 11 -9.05 3.88 5.75
CA GLN A 11 -8.11 4.68 6.55
C GLN A 11 -8.43 4.47 8.02
N GLN A 12 -7.52 3.87 8.78
CA GLN A 12 -7.76 3.46 10.16
C GLN A 12 -6.56 3.73 11.05
N SER A 13 -6.80 4.06 12.32
CA SER A 13 -5.80 4.06 13.39
C SER A 13 -5.62 2.66 13.99
N CYS A 14 -4.44 2.38 14.54
CA CYS A 14 -4.16 1.15 15.27
C CYS A 14 -3.86 1.42 16.75
N GLY A 15 -4.43 0.58 17.62
CA GLY A 15 -4.09 0.55 19.04
C GLY A 15 -3.21 -0.64 19.39
N LYS A 16 -2.84 -0.76 20.68
CA LYS A 16 -2.01 -1.85 21.20
C LYS A 16 -2.70 -3.22 21.19
N ASP A 17 -4.03 -3.24 21.20
CA ASP A 17 -4.83 -4.47 21.15
C ASP A 17 -5.03 -4.94 19.71
N ILE A 18 -4.28 -5.97 19.31
CA ILE A 18 -4.34 -6.57 17.98
C ILE A 18 -5.74 -7.12 17.66
N ALA A 19 -6.42 -7.74 18.65
CA ALA A 19 -7.75 -8.28 18.43
C ALA A 19 -8.78 -7.17 18.15
N ALA A 20 -8.68 -6.04 18.85
CA ALA A 20 -9.50 -4.87 18.61
C ALA A 20 -9.22 -4.24 17.25
N ASN A 21 -7.95 -4.14 16.82
CA ASN A 21 -7.58 -3.65 15.49
C ASN A 21 -8.19 -4.53 14.39
N ILE A 22 -8.07 -5.85 14.51
CA ILE A 22 -8.61 -6.81 13.55
C ILE A 22 -10.15 -6.75 13.51
N ALA A 23 -10.81 -6.64 14.66
CA ALA A 23 -12.27 -6.52 14.71
C ALA A 23 -12.76 -5.22 14.03
N LYS A 24 -12.04 -4.11 14.23
CA LYS A 24 -12.33 -2.83 13.57
C LYS A 24 -12.11 -2.93 12.06
N LEU A 25 -11.02 -3.56 11.61
CA LEU A 25 -10.77 -3.83 10.19
C LEU A 25 -11.90 -4.64 9.56
N GLU A 26 -12.33 -5.72 10.22
CA GLU A 26 -13.42 -6.55 9.73
C GLU A 26 -14.71 -5.74 9.55
N ALA A 27 -15.07 -4.89 10.52
CA ALA A 27 -16.23 -4.01 10.43
C ALA A 27 -16.12 -3.02 9.25
N ASN A 28 -14.94 -2.42 9.06
CA ASN A 28 -14.67 -1.48 7.97
C ASN A 28 -14.70 -2.14 6.59
N ILE A 29 -14.17 -3.37 6.47
CA ILE A 29 -14.23 -4.16 5.23
C ILE A 29 -15.70 -4.48 4.89
N ARG A 30 -16.49 -4.89 5.89
CA ARG A 30 -17.93 -5.17 5.72
C ARG A 30 -18.71 -3.91 5.30
N ASP A 31 -18.38 -2.75 5.85
CA ASP A 31 -18.98 -1.47 5.45
C ASP A 31 -18.68 -1.14 3.98
N CYS A 32 -17.40 -1.30 3.54
CA CYS A 32 -17.04 -1.13 2.13
C CYS A 32 -17.79 -2.10 1.21
N ALA A 33 -17.87 -3.39 1.58
CA ALA A 33 -18.58 -4.39 0.80
C ALA A 33 -20.08 -4.09 0.72
N ALA A 34 -20.72 -3.66 1.81
CA ALA A 34 -22.11 -3.26 1.84
C ALA A 34 -22.41 -2.04 0.93
N LYS A 35 -21.42 -1.17 0.71
CA LYS A 35 -21.47 -0.05 -0.25
C LYS A 35 -21.14 -0.50 -1.69
N GLY A 36 -20.93 -1.79 -1.92
CA GLY A 36 -20.72 -2.41 -3.23
C GLY A 36 -19.27 -2.48 -3.69
N ALA A 37 -18.28 -2.32 -2.81
CA ALA A 37 -16.88 -2.49 -3.16
C ALA A 37 -16.60 -3.92 -3.69
N GLN A 38 -15.84 -4.01 -4.76
CA GLN A 38 -15.37 -5.25 -5.38
C GLN A 38 -13.90 -5.55 -5.01
N LEU A 39 -13.15 -4.48 -4.70
CA LEU A 39 -11.79 -4.49 -4.20
C LEU A 39 -11.74 -3.63 -2.95
N VAL A 40 -11.14 -4.13 -1.87
CA VAL A 40 -10.88 -3.34 -0.66
C VAL A 40 -9.39 -3.32 -0.35
N VAL A 41 -8.86 -2.14 -0.02
CA VAL A 41 -7.44 -1.92 0.28
C VAL A 41 -7.30 -1.43 1.72
N LEU A 42 -6.39 -2.06 2.47
CA LEU A 42 -6.04 -1.71 3.84
C LEU A 42 -4.69 -1.00 3.90
N GLN A 43 -4.39 -0.36 5.04
CA GLN A 43 -3.09 0.26 5.30
C GLN A 43 -1.99 -0.78 5.54
N GLU A 44 -0.74 -0.34 5.55
CA GLU A 44 0.45 -1.15 5.82
C GLU A 44 0.46 -1.69 7.25
N LEU A 45 0.87 -2.98 7.42
CA LEU A 45 1.04 -3.65 8.72
C LEU A 45 -0.20 -3.50 9.64
N HIS A 46 -1.36 -3.65 9.08
CA HIS A 46 -2.65 -3.21 9.62
C HIS A 46 -3.12 -3.89 10.92
N ASN A 47 -2.48 -4.98 11.36
CA ASN A 47 -2.92 -5.72 12.55
C ASN A 47 -2.49 -5.09 13.86
N SER A 48 -1.39 -4.34 13.88
CA SER A 48 -0.76 -3.82 15.10
C SER A 48 -0.43 -2.33 14.98
N VAL A 49 -0.03 -1.72 16.09
CA VAL A 49 0.69 -0.46 16.04
C VAL A 49 1.93 -0.60 15.15
N TYR A 50 2.38 0.51 14.59
CA TYR A 50 3.61 0.53 13.79
C TYR A 50 4.81 0.35 14.70
N PHE A 51 5.32 -0.86 14.78
CA PHE A 51 6.36 -1.27 15.73
C PHE A 51 7.78 -0.88 15.30
N CYS A 52 7.97 -0.47 14.04
CA CYS A 52 9.29 -0.09 13.54
C CYS A 52 9.79 1.28 14.04
N GLN A 53 9.08 1.90 15.00
CA GLN A 53 9.52 3.11 15.69
C GLN A 53 10.76 2.86 16.56
N THR A 54 11.05 1.61 16.90
CA THR A 54 12.17 1.16 17.71
C THR A 54 12.77 -0.12 17.16
N GLU A 55 14.01 -0.43 17.57
CA GLU A 55 14.71 -1.68 17.24
C GLU A 55 14.62 -2.64 18.45
N GLU A 56 13.63 -3.50 18.47
CA GLU A 56 13.38 -4.44 19.56
C GLU A 56 13.10 -5.85 19.03
N ALA A 57 14.00 -6.79 19.35
CA ALA A 57 13.92 -8.16 18.83
C ALA A 57 12.64 -8.91 19.26
N ALA A 58 12.08 -8.59 20.44
CA ALA A 58 10.84 -9.19 20.91
C ALA A 58 9.64 -8.89 20.00
N LEU A 59 9.65 -7.76 19.29
CA LEU A 59 8.58 -7.40 18.36
C LEU A 59 8.54 -8.29 17.09
N CYS A 60 9.60 -9.08 16.84
CA CYS A 60 9.57 -10.12 15.81
C CYS A 60 8.53 -11.22 16.10
N ASP A 61 8.07 -11.36 17.35
CA ASP A 61 7.01 -12.30 17.72
C ASP A 61 5.63 -11.90 17.17
N LEU A 62 5.47 -10.66 16.68
CA LEU A 62 4.29 -10.22 15.95
C LEU A 62 4.17 -10.84 14.56
N ALA A 63 5.26 -11.40 14.03
CA ALA A 63 5.29 -11.94 12.66
C ALA A 63 4.57 -13.27 12.56
N GLU A 64 3.81 -13.45 11.49
CA GLU A 64 3.08 -14.69 11.19
C GLU A 64 3.52 -15.31 9.85
N PRO A 65 3.37 -16.65 9.68
CA PRO A 65 3.60 -17.26 8.37
C PRO A 65 2.55 -16.82 7.35
N ILE A 66 2.86 -16.91 6.08
CA ILE A 66 1.91 -16.76 4.98
C ILE A 66 1.96 -18.02 4.09
N PRO A 67 0.87 -18.84 4.06
CA PRO A 67 -0.43 -18.70 4.78
C PRO A 67 -0.30 -18.79 6.30
N GLY A 68 -1.23 -18.12 7.00
CA GLY A 68 -1.28 -18.07 8.46
C GLY A 68 -2.57 -17.42 8.96
N PRO A 69 -2.67 -17.12 10.27
CA PRO A 69 -3.91 -16.72 10.92
C PRO A 69 -4.63 -15.55 10.24
N SER A 70 -3.90 -14.51 9.83
CA SER A 70 -4.52 -13.36 9.15
C SER A 70 -5.03 -13.72 7.75
N THR A 71 -4.26 -14.47 6.96
CA THR A 71 -4.70 -14.89 5.63
C THR A 71 -5.88 -15.86 5.70
N GLU A 72 -5.96 -16.71 6.71
CA GLU A 72 -7.12 -17.59 6.93
C GLU A 72 -8.37 -16.77 7.29
N LYS A 73 -8.25 -15.85 8.27
CA LYS A 73 -9.36 -15.01 8.71
C LYS A 73 -9.87 -14.11 7.59
N PHE A 74 -9.00 -13.32 6.98
CA PHE A 74 -9.38 -12.36 5.94
C PHE A 74 -9.71 -13.02 4.61
N GLY A 75 -9.15 -14.22 4.34
CA GLY A 75 -9.58 -15.05 3.20
C GLY A 75 -11.01 -15.55 3.37
N ALA A 76 -11.38 -16.03 4.55
CA ALA A 76 -12.77 -16.41 4.84
C ALA A 76 -13.72 -15.21 4.68
N LEU A 77 -13.31 -14.02 5.16
CA LEU A 77 -14.08 -12.78 5.02
C LEU A 77 -14.21 -12.35 3.54
N ALA A 78 -13.12 -12.39 2.77
CA ALA A 78 -13.14 -12.09 1.34
C ALA A 78 -14.10 -12.99 0.58
N LYS A 79 -14.09 -14.29 0.89
CA LYS A 79 -15.02 -15.27 0.32
C LYS A 79 -16.47 -15.01 0.72
N GLU A 80 -16.74 -14.75 1.99
CA GLU A 80 -18.08 -14.43 2.50
C GLU A 80 -18.68 -13.22 1.77
N LEU A 81 -17.85 -12.16 1.58
CA LEU A 81 -18.27 -10.91 0.99
C LEU A 81 -18.20 -10.90 -0.56
N GLY A 82 -17.51 -11.87 -1.16
CA GLY A 82 -17.30 -11.94 -2.60
C GLY A 82 -16.41 -10.83 -3.16
N ILE A 83 -15.44 -10.34 -2.38
CA ILE A 83 -14.54 -9.23 -2.73
C ILE A 83 -13.08 -9.68 -2.85
N VAL A 84 -12.30 -8.95 -3.64
CA VAL A 84 -10.83 -9.00 -3.58
C VAL A 84 -10.35 -8.10 -2.45
N LEU A 85 -9.37 -8.56 -1.67
CA LEU A 85 -8.90 -7.82 -0.49
C LEU A 85 -7.36 -7.74 -0.50
N VAL A 86 -6.82 -6.53 -0.33
CA VAL A 86 -5.37 -6.30 -0.22
C VAL A 86 -5.01 -6.08 1.24
N LEU A 87 -4.24 -7.01 1.78
CA LEU A 87 -3.68 -7.02 3.13
C LEU A 87 -2.23 -6.54 3.12
N SER A 88 -1.71 -6.12 4.28
CA SER A 88 -0.29 -5.88 4.50
C SER A 88 0.10 -6.43 5.88
N LEU A 89 1.05 -7.37 5.88
CA LEU A 89 1.34 -8.23 7.02
C LEU A 89 2.85 -8.28 7.32
N PHE A 90 3.18 -8.55 8.58
CA PHE A 90 4.53 -8.91 9.01
C PHE A 90 4.73 -10.42 8.77
N GLU A 91 5.41 -10.79 7.66
CA GLU A 91 5.65 -12.18 7.27
C GLU A 91 6.85 -12.77 8.00
N ARG A 92 6.67 -13.89 8.70
CA ARG A 92 7.74 -14.79 9.13
C ARG A 92 7.93 -15.88 8.07
N ARG A 93 8.91 -15.69 7.19
CA ARG A 93 9.23 -16.66 6.12
C ARG A 93 9.98 -17.89 6.64
N ALA A 94 10.92 -17.65 7.54
CA ALA A 94 11.76 -18.67 8.17
C ALA A 94 12.34 -18.09 9.47
N PRO A 95 12.96 -18.90 10.34
CA PRO A 95 13.68 -18.37 11.50
C PRO A 95 14.70 -17.31 11.10
N GLY A 96 14.56 -16.09 11.63
CA GLY A 96 15.44 -14.94 11.35
C GLY A 96 15.26 -14.29 9.97
N ILE A 97 14.25 -14.69 9.19
CA ILE A 97 13.95 -14.08 7.87
C ILE A 97 12.51 -13.60 7.86
N TYR A 98 12.34 -12.29 7.87
CA TYR A 98 11.06 -11.61 7.92
C TYR A 98 10.91 -10.63 6.78
N HIS A 99 9.66 -10.37 6.37
CA HIS A 99 9.34 -9.40 5.33
C HIS A 99 8.11 -8.57 5.70
N ASN A 100 8.06 -7.36 5.20
CA ASN A 100 6.84 -6.57 5.08
C ASN A 100 6.16 -7.00 3.79
N THR A 101 4.99 -7.64 3.88
CA THR A 101 4.39 -8.36 2.76
C THR A 101 2.94 -7.94 2.53
N ALA A 102 2.64 -7.42 1.35
CA ALA A 102 1.27 -7.29 0.88
C ALA A 102 0.76 -8.63 0.34
N VAL A 103 -0.45 -9.01 0.75
CA VAL A 103 -1.11 -10.25 0.31
C VAL A 103 -2.44 -9.89 -0.34
N VAL A 104 -2.69 -10.44 -1.52
CA VAL A 104 -3.94 -10.25 -2.23
C VAL A 104 -4.79 -11.50 -2.07
N MET A 105 -5.95 -11.35 -1.43
CA MET A 105 -6.96 -12.40 -1.32
C MET A 105 -7.93 -12.28 -2.48
N GLU A 106 -8.16 -13.37 -3.20
CA GLU A 106 -9.19 -13.47 -4.22
C GLU A 106 -10.58 -13.59 -3.56
N LYS A 107 -11.64 -13.25 -4.29
CA LYS A 107 -13.03 -13.30 -3.82
C LYS A 107 -13.54 -14.71 -3.45
N ASP A 108 -12.81 -15.76 -3.81
CA ASP A 108 -13.09 -17.13 -3.36
C ASP A 108 -12.39 -17.49 -2.04
N GLY A 109 -11.60 -16.55 -1.48
CA GLY A 109 -10.86 -16.67 -0.25
C GLY A 109 -9.46 -17.26 -0.40
N THR A 110 -9.01 -17.55 -1.61
CA THR A 110 -7.66 -18.02 -1.86
C THR A 110 -6.67 -16.85 -1.93
N ILE A 111 -5.38 -17.13 -1.70
CA ILE A 111 -4.30 -16.16 -1.94
C ILE A 111 -4.06 -16.08 -3.45
N ALA A 112 -4.44 -14.95 -4.07
CA ALA A 112 -4.17 -14.69 -5.48
C ALA A 112 -2.67 -14.46 -5.74
N GLY A 113 -2.00 -13.83 -4.79
CA GLY A 113 -0.56 -13.55 -4.86
C GLY A 113 -0.08 -12.71 -3.70
N LYS A 114 1.21 -12.43 -3.67
CA LYS A 114 1.83 -11.55 -2.67
C LYS A 114 3.00 -10.77 -3.25
N TYR A 115 3.27 -9.62 -2.64
CA TYR A 115 4.43 -8.78 -2.90
C TYR A 115 5.18 -8.53 -1.60
N ARG A 116 6.50 -8.73 -1.57
CA ARG A 116 7.37 -8.37 -0.46
C ARG A 116 8.01 -7.02 -0.74
N LYS A 117 7.87 -6.08 0.18
CA LYS A 117 8.41 -4.71 0.07
C LYS A 117 9.88 -4.73 -0.33
N MET A 118 10.21 -4.10 -1.45
CA MET A 118 11.56 -4.12 -2.03
C MET A 118 12.43 -3.00 -1.44
N HIS A 119 11.86 -1.79 -1.28
CA HIS A 119 12.57 -0.65 -0.71
C HIS A 119 12.23 -0.54 0.76
N ILE A 120 13.23 -0.77 1.62
CA ILE A 120 13.07 -0.77 3.07
C ILE A 120 13.67 0.53 3.63
N PRO A 121 12.89 1.39 4.31
CA PRO A 121 13.38 2.62 4.94
C PRO A 121 14.24 2.31 6.17
N ASP A 122 15.04 3.30 6.56
CA ASP A 122 15.89 3.29 7.75
C ASP A 122 16.09 4.72 8.27
N ASP A 123 14.99 5.42 8.41
CA ASP A 123 14.96 6.79 8.91
C ASP A 123 14.58 6.82 10.40
N PRO A 124 14.81 7.91 11.12
CA PRO A 124 14.40 8.03 12.51
C PRO A 124 12.93 7.70 12.71
N CYS A 125 12.63 6.81 13.65
CA CYS A 125 11.31 6.23 13.92
C CYS A 125 10.72 5.34 12.80
N PHE A 126 11.49 5.03 11.75
CA PHE A 126 11.13 4.11 10.68
C PHE A 126 12.25 3.07 10.47
N TYR A 127 12.66 2.38 11.53
CA TYR A 127 13.77 1.41 11.56
C TYR A 127 13.37 0.06 10.95
N GLU A 128 12.82 0.08 9.74
CA GLU A 128 12.32 -1.15 9.10
C GLU A 128 13.44 -2.13 8.72
N LYS A 129 14.65 -1.65 8.46
CA LYS A 129 15.80 -2.53 8.14
C LYS A 129 16.20 -3.44 9.28
N PHE A 130 15.88 -3.10 10.53
CA PHE A 130 16.08 -3.99 11.66
C PHE A 130 15.21 -5.25 11.56
N TYR A 131 14.00 -5.12 11.04
CA TYR A 131 13.02 -6.20 10.99
C TYR A 131 12.97 -6.92 9.65
N PHE A 132 13.06 -6.20 8.53
CA PHE A 132 12.67 -6.73 7.24
C PHE A 132 13.85 -6.98 6.29
N THR A 133 13.88 -8.19 5.74
CA THR A 133 14.68 -8.49 4.56
C THR A 133 14.00 -7.88 3.34
N PRO A 134 14.74 -7.22 2.43
CA PRO A 134 14.19 -6.74 1.16
C PRO A 134 13.47 -7.84 0.38
N GLY A 135 12.43 -7.46 -0.36
CA GLY A 135 11.63 -8.38 -1.16
C GLY A 135 12.44 -9.05 -2.28
N ASP A 136 12.07 -10.29 -2.60
CA ASP A 136 12.74 -11.14 -3.57
C ASP A 136 11.80 -11.74 -4.63
N LEU A 137 10.55 -11.25 -4.69
CA LEU A 137 9.54 -11.72 -5.65
C LEU A 137 9.50 -10.90 -6.94
N GLY A 138 10.28 -9.82 -7.04
CA GLY A 138 10.26 -8.90 -8.16
C GLY A 138 9.03 -8.00 -8.19
N PHE A 139 8.92 -7.19 -9.24
CA PHE A 139 7.80 -6.27 -9.47
C PHE A 139 6.79 -6.92 -10.43
N VAL A 140 6.04 -7.89 -9.91
CA VAL A 140 5.07 -8.68 -10.69
C VAL A 140 3.66 -8.38 -10.21
N PRO A 141 2.76 -7.86 -11.09
CA PRO A 141 1.37 -7.65 -10.74
C PRO A 141 0.66 -8.94 -10.35
N VAL A 142 -0.24 -8.87 -9.39
CA VAL A 142 -1.08 -9.99 -8.98
C VAL A 142 -2.33 -10.04 -9.87
N HIS A 143 -2.53 -11.17 -10.54
CA HIS A 143 -3.72 -11.39 -11.34
C HIS A 143 -4.92 -11.74 -10.46
N THR A 144 -6.04 -11.04 -10.66
CA THR A 144 -7.29 -11.24 -9.89
C THR A 144 -8.51 -11.12 -10.78
N SER A 145 -9.68 -11.50 -10.22
CA SER A 145 -10.97 -11.35 -10.90
C SER A 145 -11.37 -9.90 -11.21
N VAL A 146 -10.72 -8.90 -10.59
CA VAL A 146 -10.99 -7.46 -10.81
C VAL A 146 -9.95 -6.78 -11.69
N GLY A 147 -8.84 -7.45 -12.00
CA GLY A 147 -7.76 -6.95 -12.85
C GLY A 147 -6.38 -7.36 -12.34
N ASN A 148 -5.33 -6.86 -13.00
CA ASN A 148 -3.94 -7.07 -12.62
C ASN A 148 -3.52 -5.97 -11.64
N LEU A 149 -3.33 -6.32 -10.38
CA LEU A 149 -3.01 -5.37 -9.32
C LEU A 149 -1.50 -5.22 -9.16
N GLY A 150 -0.96 -4.04 -9.47
CA GLY A 150 0.42 -3.67 -9.20
C GLY A 150 0.58 -3.26 -7.73
N VAL A 151 0.71 -4.23 -6.83
CA VAL A 151 0.80 -3.96 -5.39
C VAL A 151 2.25 -3.70 -5.01
N LEU A 152 2.47 -2.57 -4.39
CA LEU A 152 3.72 -2.07 -3.83
C LEU A 152 3.44 -1.63 -2.38
N VAL A 153 4.47 -1.32 -1.57
CA VAL A 153 4.25 -0.97 -0.16
C VAL A 153 5.03 0.28 0.23
N CYS A 154 4.33 1.30 0.72
CA CYS A 154 4.85 2.48 1.42
C CYS A 154 6.09 3.10 0.76
N TRP A 155 7.32 2.82 1.26
CA TRP A 155 8.57 3.41 0.75
C TRP A 155 8.80 3.21 -0.74
N ASP A 156 8.21 2.15 -1.34
CA ASP A 156 8.22 1.94 -2.80
C ASP A 156 7.59 3.12 -3.56
N GLN A 157 6.75 3.94 -2.91
CA GLN A 157 6.09 5.11 -3.48
C GLN A 157 7.05 6.18 -3.99
N TRP A 158 8.26 6.23 -3.43
CA TRP A 158 9.26 7.22 -3.79
C TRP A 158 10.08 6.85 -5.04
N TYR A 159 9.95 5.60 -5.51
CA TYR A 159 10.77 5.04 -6.57
C TYR A 159 9.98 4.86 -7.89
N PRO A 160 10.18 5.76 -8.88
CA PRO A 160 9.52 5.66 -10.17
C PRO A 160 9.77 4.35 -10.90
N GLU A 161 10.92 3.71 -10.65
CA GLU A 161 11.32 2.43 -11.23
C GLU A 161 10.35 1.31 -10.86
N ALA A 162 9.92 1.25 -9.59
CA ALA A 162 8.97 0.24 -9.10
C ALA A 162 7.61 0.39 -9.81
N ALA A 163 7.07 1.60 -9.85
CA ALA A 163 5.83 1.92 -10.53
C ALA A 163 5.91 1.59 -12.04
N ARG A 164 7.05 1.93 -12.67
CA ARG A 164 7.28 1.66 -14.10
C ARG A 164 7.35 0.17 -14.39
N LEU A 165 8.06 -0.61 -13.57
CA LEU A 165 8.18 -2.05 -13.74
C LEU A 165 6.83 -2.75 -13.58
N MET A 166 6.01 -2.37 -12.58
CA MET A 166 4.64 -2.89 -12.46
C MET A 166 3.80 -2.58 -13.70
N ALA A 167 3.86 -1.34 -14.20
CA ALA A 167 3.11 -0.95 -15.40
C ALA A 167 3.57 -1.72 -16.66
N LEU A 168 4.88 -1.93 -16.83
CA LEU A 168 5.45 -2.69 -17.95
C LEU A 168 5.10 -4.19 -17.88
N ASN A 169 4.92 -4.71 -16.66
CA ASN A 169 4.48 -6.09 -16.42
C ASN A 169 2.95 -6.26 -16.47
N GLY A 170 2.22 -5.23 -16.92
CA GLY A 170 0.81 -5.33 -17.21
C GLY A 170 -0.13 -4.98 -16.04
N ALA A 171 0.32 -4.22 -15.05
CA ALA A 171 -0.58 -3.69 -14.03
C ALA A 171 -1.67 -2.81 -14.65
N ASP A 172 -2.92 -3.02 -14.23
CA ASP A 172 -4.07 -2.18 -14.57
C ASP A 172 -4.17 -0.96 -13.67
N LEU A 173 -3.69 -1.07 -12.42
CA LEU A 173 -3.64 -0.02 -11.40
C LEU A 173 -2.51 -0.30 -10.41
N LEU A 174 -2.04 0.74 -9.71
CA LEU A 174 -1.05 0.61 -8.62
C LEU A 174 -1.74 0.78 -7.27
N ILE A 175 -1.33 -0.04 -6.30
CA ILE A 175 -1.86 -0.03 -4.93
C ILE A 175 -0.68 0.07 -3.97
N TYR A 176 -0.82 0.96 -2.96
CA TYR A 176 0.18 1.19 -1.92
C TYR A 176 -0.46 1.16 -0.53
N PRO A 177 -0.52 0.01 0.17
CA PRO A 177 -0.62 0.00 1.62
C PRO A 177 0.52 0.82 2.23
N THR A 178 0.19 1.72 3.16
CA THR A 178 1.14 2.74 3.62
C THR A 178 1.05 2.95 5.13
N ALA A 179 2.20 3.29 5.73
CA ALA A 179 2.36 3.79 7.08
C ALA A 179 3.38 4.93 7.05
N ILE A 180 2.93 6.15 6.76
CA ILE A 180 3.75 7.35 6.73
C ILE A 180 3.17 8.44 7.62
N GLY A 181 4.04 9.09 8.38
CA GLY A 181 3.71 10.14 9.32
C GLY A 181 4.94 10.99 9.66
N GLY A 182 4.84 11.79 10.69
CA GLY A 182 5.93 12.58 11.23
C GLY A 182 5.99 12.47 12.76
N VAL A 183 7.10 12.90 13.33
CA VAL A 183 7.23 13.04 14.79
C VAL A 183 6.53 14.34 15.21
N GLY A 184 5.74 14.31 16.30
CA GLY A 184 4.95 15.47 16.74
C GLY A 184 5.77 16.73 17.06
N THR A 185 7.10 16.61 17.17
CA THR A 185 8.04 17.76 17.34
C THR A 185 8.49 18.37 16.02
N ASP A 186 8.18 17.74 14.88
CA ASP A 186 8.60 18.25 13.58
C ASP A 186 7.89 19.57 13.24
N CYS A 187 8.58 20.42 12.46
CA CYS A 187 8.00 21.67 11.97
C CYS A 187 6.79 21.36 11.09
N LYS A 188 5.63 21.97 11.38
CA LYS A 188 4.39 21.76 10.65
C LYS A 188 4.50 22.10 9.17
N ASP A 189 5.24 23.16 8.82
CA ASP A 189 5.43 23.55 7.43
C ASP A 189 6.26 22.51 6.66
N GLU A 190 7.26 21.91 7.33
CA GLU A 190 8.06 20.83 6.76
C GLU A 190 7.22 19.56 6.55
N GLN A 191 6.43 19.18 7.53
CA GLN A 191 5.51 18.03 7.40
C GLN A 191 4.50 18.23 6.25
N GLU A 192 3.98 19.44 6.09
CA GLU A 192 3.09 19.77 4.98
C GLU A 192 3.79 19.65 3.62
N MET A 193 5.02 20.19 3.49
CA MET A 193 5.81 20.05 2.26
C MET A 193 6.11 18.58 1.94
N GLN A 194 6.46 17.77 2.93
CA GLN A 194 6.72 16.34 2.77
C GLN A 194 5.45 15.60 2.35
N ARG A 195 4.30 15.89 2.95
CA ARG A 195 3.02 15.28 2.58
C ARG A 195 2.61 15.64 1.16
N GLN A 196 2.81 16.89 0.74
CA GLN A 196 2.57 17.32 -0.63
C GLN A 196 3.52 16.63 -1.63
N ALA A 197 4.80 16.51 -1.30
CA ALA A 197 5.78 15.79 -2.13
C ALA A 197 5.41 14.30 -2.26
N TRP A 198 4.97 13.68 -1.16
CA TRP A 198 4.51 12.29 -1.13
C TRP A 198 3.31 12.05 -2.05
N GLN A 199 2.30 12.92 -2.03
CA GLN A 199 1.17 12.81 -2.96
C GLN A 199 1.60 13.09 -4.40
N LEU A 200 2.45 14.10 -4.61
CA LEU A 200 2.88 14.55 -5.93
C LEU A 200 3.65 13.45 -6.69
N VAL A 201 4.59 12.77 -6.02
CA VAL A 201 5.37 11.71 -6.68
C VAL A 201 4.48 10.57 -7.17
N GLN A 202 3.48 10.18 -6.40
CA GLN A 202 2.54 9.11 -6.75
C GLN A 202 1.57 9.54 -7.87
N ARG A 203 1.10 10.79 -7.86
CA ARG A 203 0.37 11.37 -9.00
C ARG A 203 1.23 11.39 -10.25
N GLY A 204 2.53 11.66 -10.11
CA GLY A 204 3.51 11.52 -11.19
C GLY A 204 3.58 10.09 -11.74
N HIS A 205 3.50 9.07 -10.88
CA HIS A 205 3.45 7.67 -11.33
C HIS A 205 2.19 7.38 -12.14
N ALA A 206 1.03 7.89 -11.71
CA ALA A 206 -0.22 7.75 -12.46
C ALA A 206 -0.08 8.33 -13.88
N VAL A 207 0.38 9.57 -13.98
CA VAL A 207 0.57 10.27 -15.27
C VAL A 207 1.59 9.54 -16.15
N ALA A 208 2.78 9.24 -15.59
CA ALA A 208 3.88 8.67 -16.37
C ALA A 208 3.58 7.26 -16.90
N ASN A 209 2.68 6.52 -16.24
CA ASN A 209 2.30 5.16 -16.61
C ASN A 209 0.89 5.05 -17.22
N GLY A 210 0.11 6.12 -17.17
CA GLY A 210 -1.26 6.19 -17.69
C GLY A 210 -2.18 5.17 -17.01
N LEU A 211 -2.16 5.08 -15.66
CA LEU A 211 -2.97 4.15 -14.88
C LEU A 211 -3.35 4.75 -13.51
N PRO A 212 -4.43 4.28 -12.87
CA PRO A 212 -4.84 4.72 -11.54
C PRO A 212 -3.81 4.34 -10.46
N VAL A 213 -3.70 5.19 -9.42
CA VAL A 213 -2.90 4.94 -8.23
C VAL A 213 -3.78 5.06 -6.99
N ILE A 214 -3.69 4.07 -6.11
CA ILE A 214 -4.46 3.97 -4.87
C ILE A 214 -3.47 3.89 -3.70
N THR A 215 -3.63 4.78 -2.74
CA THR A 215 -2.79 4.84 -1.54
C THR A 215 -3.67 4.86 -0.31
N VAL A 216 -3.46 3.90 0.59
CA VAL A 216 -4.17 3.81 1.86
C VAL A 216 -3.16 3.88 3.00
N ASN A 217 -3.25 4.96 3.79
CA ASN A 217 -2.36 5.25 4.89
C ASN A 217 -3.06 5.03 6.24
N ARG A 218 -2.26 4.92 7.30
CA ARG A 218 -2.69 5.03 8.69
C ARG A 218 -3.08 6.47 9.01
N VAL A 219 -3.84 6.65 10.08
CA VAL A 219 -4.23 7.96 10.63
C VAL A 219 -4.12 7.98 12.14
N GLY A 220 -3.84 9.15 12.72
CA GLY A 220 -3.79 9.37 14.16
C GLY A 220 -2.44 9.06 14.78
N HIS A 221 -2.37 9.26 16.10
CA HIS A 221 -1.16 9.05 16.88
C HIS A 221 -1.00 7.59 17.29
N GLU A 222 0.22 7.08 17.17
CA GLU A 222 0.62 5.78 17.70
C GLU A 222 1.84 5.93 18.61
N ASP A 223 1.68 5.53 19.88
CA ASP A 223 2.79 5.51 20.84
C ASP A 223 3.93 4.59 20.35
N ASP A 224 5.16 4.97 20.65
CA ASP A 224 6.30 4.06 20.50
C ASP A 224 6.13 2.86 21.43
N PRO A 225 6.16 1.60 20.95
CA PRO A 225 6.01 0.41 21.77
C PRO A 225 7.05 0.30 22.88
N SER A 226 8.26 0.82 22.69
CA SER A 226 9.33 0.84 23.69
C SER A 226 9.19 1.95 24.73
N GLY A 227 8.41 3.02 24.42
CA GLY A 227 8.30 4.22 25.23
C GLY A 227 9.53 5.13 25.19
N ASN A 228 10.48 4.92 24.27
CA ASN A 228 11.70 5.72 24.17
C ASN A 228 11.49 7.02 23.41
N THR A 229 10.45 7.09 22.57
CA THR A 229 10.08 8.28 21.80
C THR A 229 8.66 8.72 22.12
N ILE A 230 8.26 9.88 21.59
CA ILE A 230 6.88 10.39 21.76
C ILE A 230 5.86 9.75 20.83
N GLY A 231 6.29 8.79 19.97
CA GLY A 231 5.43 8.19 18.98
C GLY A 231 5.39 8.93 17.66
N LEU A 232 4.55 8.43 16.73
CA LEU A 232 4.36 8.97 15.40
C LEU A 232 2.92 9.46 15.21
N ASP A 233 2.78 10.61 14.55
CA ASP A 233 1.51 11.14 14.04
C ASP A 233 1.38 10.75 12.56
N PHE A 234 0.58 9.72 12.26
CA PHE A 234 0.34 9.29 10.88
C PHE A 234 -0.54 10.29 10.14
N TRP A 235 -0.14 10.62 8.91
CA TRP A 235 -0.76 11.72 8.16
C TRP A 235 -2.18 11.45 7.68
N GLY A 236 -2.69 10.21 7.73
CA GLY A 236 -3.90 9.89 7.01
C GLY A 236 -3.73 10.22 5.54
N TYR A 237 -4.54 11.13 5.03
CA TYR A 237 -4.43 11.70 3.68
C TYR A 237 -4.41 10.64 2.57
N SER A 238 -5.04 9.48 2.81
CA SER A 238 -5.24 8.43 1.81
C SER A 238 -5.91 9.01 0.58
N PHE A 239 -5.56 8.50 -0.61
CA PHE A 239 -6.12 9.04 -1.84
C PHE A 239 -6.15 8.00 -2.96
N ALA A 240 -6.98 8.28 -3.97
CA ALA A 240 -6.97 7.58 -5.25
C ALA A 240 -6.91 8.58 -6.39
N THR A 241 -6.17 8.22 -7.43
CA THR A 241 -6.08 9.02 -8.66
C THR A 241 -6.59 8.24 -9.86
N GLY A 242 -7.05 8.97 -10.87
CA GLY A 242 -7.24 8.42 -12.21
C GLY A 242 -5.94 8.34 -13.01
N ALA A 243 -6.05 7.86 -14.25
CA ALA A 243 -4.91 7.58 -15.12
C ALA A 243 -4.12 8.82 -15.60
N GLN A 244 -4.60 10.02 -15.34
CA GLN A 244 -3.92 11.28 -15.61
C GLN A 244 -3.53 12.03 -14.32
N GLY A 245 -3.52 11.34 -13.17
CA GLY A 245 -3.14 11.90 -11.88
C GLY A 245 -4.20 12.83 -11.26
N GLU A 246 -5.40 12.89 -11.82
CA GLU A 246 -6.55 13.56 -11.22
C GLU A 246 -6.97 12.86 -9.94
N ILE A 247 -7.29 13.64 -8.90
CA ILE A 247 -7.76 13.09 -7.63
C ILE A 247 -9.22 12.62 -7.79
N LEU A 248 -9.45 11.32 -7.59
CA LEU A 248 -10.79 10.72 -7.57
C LEU A 248 -11.36 10.68 -6.16
N ALA A 249 -10.51 10.49 -5.16
CA ALA A 249 -10.85 10.56 -3.75
C ALA A 249 -9.67 11.05 -2.92
N GLN A 250 -9.98 11.79 -1.86
CA GLN A 250 -9.02 12.27 -0.88
C GLN A 250 -9.64 12.15 0.51
N PHE A 251 -8.87 11.59 1.45
CA PHE A 251 -9.20 11.56 2.87
C PHE A 251 -8.59 12.78 3.57
N ASP A 252 -9.09 13.10 4.75
CA ASP A 252 -8.44 14.09 5.59
C ASP A 252 -7.27 13.50 6.40
N THR A 253 -6.67 14.31 7.25
CA THR A 253 -5.50 13.96 8.06
C THR A 253 -5.83 13.56 9.49
N GLU A 254 -7.11 13.56 9.88
CA GLU A 254 -7.51 13.49 11.29
C GLU A 254 -8.44 12.33 11.61
N HIS A 255 -9.25 11.88 10.64
CA HIS A 255 -10.34 10.96 10.92
C HIS A 255 -10.13 9.57 10.30
N GLU A 256 -10.60 8.56 11.03
CA GLU A 256 -10.85 7.24 10.46
C GLU A 256 -12.03 7.34 9.51
N GLU A 257 -11.87 6.77 8.32
CA GLU A 257 -12.95 6.84 7.32
C GLU A 257 -12.86 5.67 6.33
N ASN A 258 -14.00 5.25 5.79
CA ASN A 258 -14.12 4.32 4.68
C ASN A 258 -14.72 5.03 3.47
N LYS A 259 -14.06 5.01 2.33
CA LYS A 259 -14.61 5.50 1.06
C LYS A 259 -14.77 4.36 0.07
N VAL A 260 -15.88 4.38 -0.67
CA VAL A 260 -16.07 3.53 -1.85
C VAL A 260 -16.24 4.43 -3.06
N ILE A 261 -15.41 4.21 -4.08
CA ILE A 261 -15.35 5.05 -5.29
C ILE A 261 -15.39 4.19 -6.54
N ASP A 262 -15.77 4.79 -7.65
CA ASP A 262 -15.76 4.19 -8.96
C ASP A 262 -14.45 4.52 -9.70
N ILE A 263 -13.77 3.49 -10.22
CA ILE A 263 -12.60 3.63 -11.10
C ILE A 263 -12.97 3.12 -12.49
N ASP A 264 -12.84 3.98 -13.50
CA ASP A 264 -12.99 3.60 -14.90
C ASP A 264 -11.73 2.89 -15.41
N MET A 265 -11.79 1.56 -15.46
CA MET A 265 -10.65 0.72 -15.87
C MET A 265 -10.34 0.83 -17.38
N ASP A 266 -11.32 1.21 -18.20
CA ASP A 266 -11.11 1.39 -19.63
C ASP A 266 -10.45 2.74 -19.97
N ARG A 267 -10.47 3.68 -19.00
CA ARG A 267 -9.80 4.98 -19.13
C ARG A 267 -8.30 4.86 -19.35
N THR A 268 -7.66 3.85 -18.74
CA THR A 268 -6.23 3.55 -18.93
C THR A 268 -5.88 3.31 -20.40
N GLU A 269 -6.65 2.49 -21.09
CA GLU A 269 -6.41 2.21 -22.51
C GLU A 269 -6.59 3.46 -23.37
N TYR A 270 -7.64 4.25 -23.11
CA TYR A 270 -7.86 5.50 -23.81
C TYR A 270 -6.69 6.49 -23.61
N VAL A 271 -6.23 6.68 -22.36
CA VAL A 271 -5.11 7.58 -22.03
C VAL A 271 -3.83 7.12 -22.72
N ARG A 272 -3.50 5.83 -22.65
CA ARG A 272 -2.28 5.27 -23.26
C ARG A 272 -2.26 5.35 -24.78
N ARG A 273 -3.42 5.32 -25.44
CA ARG A 273 -3.52 5.58 -26.89
C ARG A 273 -3.32 7.05 -27.25
N SER A 274 -3.90 7.95 -26.44
CA SER A 274 -3.83 9.40 -26.70
C SER A 274 -2.48 10.00 -26.29
N TRP A 275 -1.88 9.47 -25.22
CA TRP A 275 -0.58 9.86 -24.65
C TRP A 275 0.32 8.65 -24.52
N PRO A 276 0.97 8.21 -25.61
CA PRO A 276 1.62 6.90 -25.68
C PRO A 276 3.03 6.89 -25.04
N PHE A 277 3.15 7.32 -23.79
CA PHE A 277 4.42 7.43 -23.07
C PHE A 277 5.18 6.11 -22.99
N LEU A 278 4.48 4.97 -22.84
CA LEU A 278 5.12 3.65 -22.79
C LEU A 278 5.71 3.23 -24.14
N ARG A 279 5.05 3.59 -25.27
CA ARG A 279 5.52 3.33 -26.62
C ARG A 279 6.77 4.13 -26.95
N ASP A 280 6.80 5.40 -26.52
CA ASP A 280 7.81 6.37 -26.93
C ASP A 280 9.06 6.36 -26.02
N ARG A 281 9.19 5.34 -25.14
CA ARG A 281 10.34 5.15 -24.29
C ARG A 281 11.59 4.86 -25.12
N ARG A 282 12.70 5.50 -24.78
CA ARG A 282 14.02 5.29 -25.39
C ARG A 282 14.78 4.17 -24.65
N ILE A 283 14.28 2.92 -24.79
CA ILE A 283 14.85 1.74 -24.09
C ILE A 283 16.33 1.52 -24.43
N ASP A 284 16.78 1.99 -25.57
CA ASP A 284 18.16 1.98 -26.05
C ASP A 284 19.11 2.89 -25.23
N ALA A 285 18.57 3.79 -24.40
CA ALA A 285 19.34 4.80 -23.66
C ALA A 285 19.24 4.66 -22.13
N TYR A 286 18.51 3.66 -21.60
CA TYR A 286 18.22 3.56 -20.17
C TYR A 286 19.15 2.64 -19.36
N ASP A 287 20.13 1.97 -19.96
CA ASP A 287 21.09 1.12 -19.26
C ASP A 287 21.76 1.80 -18.04
N PRO A 288 22.10 3.11 -18.08
CA PRO A 288 22.72 3.77 -16.93
C PRO A 288 21.88 3.77 -15.64
N ILE A 289 20.54 3.58 -15.73
CA ILE A 289 19.66 3.56 -14.53
C ILE A 289 20.00 2.39 -13.59
N LEU A 290 20.65 1.33 -14.09
CA LEU A 290 21.09 0.20 -13.28
C LEU A 290 22.33 0.50 -12.44
N LYS A 291 22.95 1.65 -12.65
CA LYS A 291 24.10 2.10 -11.86
C LYS A 291 23.61 3.03 -10.74
N ARG A 292 24.20 2.90 -9.55
CA ARG A 292 23.91 3.84 -8.44
C ARG A 292 24.30 5.28 -8.77
N PHE A 293 25.31 5.45 -9.63
CA PHE A 293 25.81 6.74 -10.10
C PHE A 293 26.24 6.61 -11.57
N GLY A 294 26.03 7.64 -12.36
CA GLY A 294 26.28 7.62 -13.81
C GLY A 294 27.77 7.66 -14.22
N LYS A 295 28.69 7.76 -13.25
CA LYS A 295 30.14 7.77 -13.50
C LYS A 295 30.81 6.52 -12.96
#